data_66399fa3dc757bbd4c905e58d52ac854
#
_entry.id   66399fa3dc757bbd4c905e58d52ac854
#
_cell.length_a   1.000
_cell.length_b   1.000
_cell.length_c   1.000
_cell.angle_alpha   90.00
_cell.angle_beta   90.00
_cell.angle_gamma   90.00
#
_symmetry.space_group_name_H-M   'P 1'
#
loop_
_entity.id
_entity.type
_entity.pdbx_description
1 polymer ?
#
loop_
_entity_poly.entity_id
_entity_poly.type
_entity_poly.pdbx_seq_one_letter_code
_entity_poly.pdbx_strand_id
1 'polypeptide(L)'
;MTPTPIPIPAAATAPLPTAATAPPPPPAARATDWTAWHLHLGTTARSAHDRVVTDVIGPTIRELAPGTPWFFIRYWQSGPHLRLRVGDLDTAARARVEAALTERLAAAGAPAPGEEPLDPAAYRSGAERLAAAGETGENTSVKALLPPGVHPAAYEPEFDRYGGRALMPAAESLFTLSSDLVLAALPRVGSERQRAVLALRGTVAVAAALGDPADRAYYYAHGLGAWRAWAAEAGHPAELLDTITRVEGAVTLDPGSHGPFAGWHARIAAHADEIREQSPTHPGMVLFSHAHMLHNRLGLSLLEELRTYAVLAHAFPVPEGTPVPASAPVPASTPAPRNV
;
A
#
# COMPACT_ATOMS: atom_id res chain seq x y z
N MET A 1 -0.50 25.41 33.06
CA MET A 1 0.25 24.15 32.93
C MET A 1 0.54 23.98 31.43
N THR A 2 1.76 24.21 31.03
CA THR A 2 2.21 24.06 29.65
C THR A 2 2.30 22.56 29.34
N PRO A 3 1.66 22.06 28.26
CA PRO A 3 1.77 20.65 27.89
C PRO A 3 3.20 20.33 27.47
N THR A 4 3.79 19.34 28.12
CA THR A 4 5.10 18.82 27.80
C THR A 4 5.08 18.19 26.39
N PRO A 5 5.99 18.53 25.46
CA PRO A 5 6.06 17.89 24.17
C PRO A 5 6.34 16.41 24.34
N ILE A 6 5.54 15.56 23.67
CA ILE A 6 5.76 14.11 23.64
C ILE A 6 7.00 13.86 22.77
N PRO A 7 8.16 13.48 23.36
CA PRO A 7 9.33 13.14 22.56
C PRO A 7 9.02 11.88 21.77
N ILE A 8 9.24 11.91 20.44
CA ILE A 8 9.35 10.70 19.64
C ILE A 8 10.68 10.09 20.07
N PRO A 9 10.71 8.97 20.81
CA PRO A 9 11.98 8.38 21.20
C PRO A 9 12.72 8.00 19.92
N ALA A 10 14.01 8.35 19.87
CA ALA A 10 14.91 7.74 18.90
C ALA A 10 14.72 6.23 19.02
N ALA A 11 14.08 5.61 18.03
CA ALA A 11 13.85 4.20 18.02
C ALA A 11 15.21 3.52 18.12
N ALA A 12 15.40 2.67 19.12
CA ALA A 12 16.55 1.80 19.19
C ALA A 12 16.59 1.00 17.89
N THR A 13 17.40 1.45 16.97
CA THR A 13 17.61 0.90 15.65
C THR A 13 18.53 -0.29 15.78
N ALA A 14 17.95 -1.49 15.93
CA ALA A 14 18.64 -2.61 15.34
C ALA A 14 18.65 -2.35 13.82
N PRO A 15 19.81 -2.36 13.14
CA PRO A 15 19.87 -2.12 11.72
C PRO A 15 19.02 -3.18 11.01
N LEU A 16 18.03 -2.72 10.22
CA LEU A 16 17.45 -3.57 9.19
C LEU A 16 18.59 -3.95 8.23
N PRO A 17 18.61 -5.16 7.68
CA PRO A 17 19.61 -5.54 6.71
C PRO A 17 19.68 -4.45 5.64
N THR A 18 20.87 -3.93 5.41
CA THR A 18 21.15 -2.99 4.32
C THR A 18 20.63 -3.59 3.04
N ALA A 19 19.67 -2.92 2.41
CA ALA A 19 19.22 -3.32 1.09
C ALA A 19 20.45 -3.43 0.20
N ALA A 20 20.65 -4.60 -0.39
CA ALA A 20 21.72 -4.81 -1.34
C ALA A 20 21.66 -3.70 -2.40
N THR A 21 22.81 -3.19 -2.77
CA THR A 21 23.00 -2.19 -3.85
C THR A 21 22.08 -2.58 -5.01
N ALA A 22 21.19 -1.68 -5.40
CA ALA A 22 20.23 -1.94 -6.47
C ALA A 22 20.97 -2.45 -7.72
N PRO A 23 20.58 -3.57 -8.33
CA PRO A 23 21.18 -4.02 -9.56
C PRO A 23 20.92 -3.00 -10.68
N PRO A 24 21.79 -2.94 -11.71
CA PRO A 24 21.58 -2.06 -12.86
C PRO A 24 20.22 -2.35 -13.51
N PRO A 25 19.62 -1.36 -14.20
CA PRO A 25 18.33 -1.55 -14.85
C PRO A 25 18.41 -2.73 -15.81
N PRO A 26 17.44 -3.64 -15.79
CA PRO A 26 17.43 -4.77 -16.71
C PRO A 26 17.27 -4.27 -18.16
N PRO A 27 17.82 -4.98 -19.16
CA PRO A 27 17.52 -4.74 -20.56
C PRO A 27 16.00 -4.81 -20.78
N ALA A 28 15.48 -4.12 -21.81
CA ALA A 28 14.05 -3.99 -22.13
C ALA A 28 13.29 -5.27 -21.79
N ALA A 29 12.57 -5.22 -20.67
CA ALA A 29 12.10 -6.41 -20.00
C ALA A 29 10.96 -7.04 -20.79
N ARG A 30 11.10 -8.33 -21.11
CA ARG A 30 9.98 -9.20 -21.49
C ARG A 30 8.89 -9.02 -20.41
N ALA A 31 7.63 -8.86 -20.85
CA ALA A 31 6.51 -8.81 -19.91
C ALA A 31 6.53 -10.06 -19.03
N THR A 32 6.44 -9.86 -17.72
CA THR A 32 6.35 -10.94 -16.73
C THR A 32 5.05 -11.72 -16.93
N ASP A 33 5.14 -13.04 -16.96
CA ASP A 33 3.97 -13.91 -16.96
C ASP A 33 3.51 -14.14 -15.52
N TRP A 34 2.45 -13.44 -15.12
CA TRP A 34 1.96 -13.46 -13.74
C TRP A 34 0.98 -14.60 -13.48
N THR A 35 1.29 -15.42 -12.49
CA THR A 35 0.34 -16.35 -11.85
C THR A 35 -0.23 -15.71 -10.60
N ALA A 36 -1.54 -15.80 -10.41
CA ALA A 36 -2.23 -15.15 -9.31
C ALA A 36 -3.06 -16.12 -8.46
N TRP A 37 -3.11 -15.86 -7.16
CA TRP A 37 -3.99 -16.53 -6.20
C TRP A 37 -4.60 -15.52 -5.23
N HIS A 38 -5.84 -15.78 -4.81
CA HIS A 38 -6.52 -15.09 -3.72
C HIS A 38 -6.54 -16.02 -2.50
N LEU A 39 -5.98 -15.56 -1.39
CA LEU A 39 -5.93 -16.27 -0.12
C LEU A 39 -7.02 -15.70 0.79
N HIS A 40 -8.20 -16.32 0.78
CA HIS A 40 -9.36 -15.89 1.55
C HIS A 40 -9.25 -16.32 3.01
N LEU A 41 -9.66 -15.43 3.93
CA LEU A 41 -9.57 -15.60 5.37
C LEU A 41 -10.95 -15.61 6.02
N GLY A 42 -11.07 -16.31 7.14
CA GLY A 42 -12.29 -16.37 7.96
C GLY A 42 -12.39 -15.26 9.00
N THR A 43 -11.62 -14.16 8.85
CA THR A 43 -11.61 -13.01 9.76
C THR A 43 -11.10 -11.75 9.04
N THR A 44 -11.53 -10.59 9.52
CA THR A 44 -10.99 -9.29 9.08
C THR A 44 -9.83 -8.80 9.95
N ALA A 45 -9.43 -9.57 10.97
CA ALA A 45 -8.37 -9.19 11.88
C ALA A 45 -7.06 -8.92 11.15
N ARG A 46 -6.48 -7.74 11.36
CA ARG A 46 -5.21 -7.32 10.76
C ARG A 46 -4.08 -8.29 11.10
N SER A 47 -4.06 -8.77 12.35
CA SER A 47 -3.10 -9.77 12.85
C SER A 47 -3.13 -11.07 12.05
N ALA A 48 -4.31 -11.56 11.65
CA ALA A 48 -4.46 -12.72 10.80
C ALA A 48 -3.88 -12.48 9.40
N HIS A 49 -4.17 -11.32 8.80
CA HIS A 49 -3.57 -10.94 7.52
C HIS A 49 -2.04 -10.82 7.62
N ASP A 50 -1.51 -10.21 8.69
CA ASP A 50 -0.06 -10.10 8.92
C ASP A 50 0.58 -11.50 9.05
N ARG A 51 -0.04 -12.38 9.82
CA ARG A 51 0.39 -13.78 9.98
C ARG A 51 0.42 -14.53 8.65
N VAL A 52 -0.59 -14.36 7.80
CA VAL A 52 -0.58 -14.99 6.46
C VAL A 52 0.55 -14.44 5.60
N VAL A 53 0.87 -13.14 5.66
CA VAL A 53 2.02 -12.59 4.95
C VAL A 53 3.33 -13.19 5.47
N THR A 54 3.52 -13.29 6.80
CA THR A 54 4.78 -13.73 7.40
C THR A 54 4.98 -15.25 7.37
N ASP A 55 3.93 -16.02 7.58
CA ASP A 55 4.01 -17.46 7.86
C ASP A 55 3.50 -18.33 6.69
N VAL A 56 2.79 -17.73 5.73
CA VAL A 56 2.31 -18.41 4.52
C VAL A 56 3.04 -17.90 3.29
N ILE A 57 2.86 -16.64 2.94
CA ILE A 57 3.44 -16.05 1.70
C ILE A 57 4.97 -16.02 1.81
N GLY A 58 5.52 -15.46 2.89
CA GLY A 58 6.96 -15.29 3.05
C GLY A 58 7.76 -16.61 2.92
N PRO A 59 7.41 -17.69 3.62
CA PRO A 59 8.07 -18.99 3.44
C PRO A 59 7.93 -19.54 2.01
N THR A 60 6.74 -19.41 1.41
CA THR A 60 6.50 -19.89 0.04
C THR A 60 7.38 -19.17 -0.99
N ILE A 61 7.51 -17.84 -0.88
CA ILE A 61 8.36 -17.06 -1.77
C ILE A 61 9.85 -17.37 -1.59
N ARG A 62 10.30 -17.62 -0.34
CA ARG A 62 11.71 -18.00 -0.08
C ARG A 62 12.14 -19.34 -0.68
N GLU A 63 11.20 -20.21 -1.04
CA GLU A 63 11.46 -21.49 -1.72
C GLU A 63 11.60 -21.36 -3.24
N LEU A 64 11.31 -20.17 -3.79
CA LEU A 64 11.48 -19.88 -5.21
C LEU A 64 12.92 -19.52 -5.56
N ALA A 65 13.21 -19.50 -6.84
CA ALA A 65 14.51 -19.03 -7.34
C ALA A 65 14.76 -17.57 -6.89
N PRO A 66 16.01 -17.23 -6.49
CA PRO A 66 16.34 -15.85 -6.17
C PRO A 66 15.99 -14.90 -7.32
N GLY A 67 15.33 -13.78 -6.98
CA GLY A 67 14.91 -12.79 -7.98
C GLY A 67 13.60 -13.09 -8.69
N THR A 68 12.89 -14.18 -8.35
CA THR A 68 11.52 -14.40 -8.85
C THR A 68 10.65 -13.20 -8.44
N PRO A 69 10.02 -12.47 -9.38
CA PRO A 69 9.20 -11.32 -9.05
C PRO A 69 7.91 -11.77 -8.38
N TRP A 70 7.51 -11.05 -7.36
CA TRP A 70 6.28 -11.34 -6.63
C TRP A 70 5.75 -10.09 -5.95
N PHE A 71 4.44 -10.02 -5.73
CA PHE A 71 3.85 -9.01 -4.88
C PHE A 71 2.51 -9.46 -4.32
N PHE A 72 2.06 -8.77 -3.27
CA PHE A 72 0.74 -8.97 -2.70
C PHE A 72 0.04 -7.65 -2.42
N ILE A 73 -1.29 -7.72 -2.30
CA ILE A 73 -2.13 -6.66 -1.76
C ILE A 73 -3.20 -7.28 -0.84
N ARG A 74 -3.71 -6.49 0.09
CA ARG A 74 -4.88 -6.84 0.91
C ARG A 74 -6.12 -6.37 0.20
N TYR A 75 -7.16 -7.21 0.17
CA TYR A 75 -8.36 -6.88 -0.55
C TYR A 75 -9.62 -7.38 0.16
N TRP A 76 -10.75 -6.80 -0.20
CA TRP A 76 -12.00 -6.97 0.52
C TRP A 76 -13.12 -7.64 -0.30
N GLN A 77 -13.14 -7.47 -1.63
CA GLN A 77 -14.24 -7.97 -2.45
C GLN A 77 -14.32 -9.51 -2.41
N SER A 78 -15.51 -10.06 -2.28
CA SER A 78 -15.76 -11.50 -2.07
C SER A 78 -15.24 -12.05 -0.73
N GLY A 79 -14.98 -11.21 0.25
CA GLY A 79 -14.43 -11.57 1.56
C GLY A 79 -13.01 -11.05 1.78
N PRO A 80 -12.56 -10.99 3.04
CA PRO A 80 -11.21 -10.54 3.36
C PRO A 80 -10.18 -11.51 2.80
N HIS A 81 -9.23 -11.02 1.99
CA HIS A 81 -8.21 -11.88 1.38
C HIS A 81 -6.92 -11.13 1.04
N LEU A 82 -5.88 -11.89 0.78
CA LEU A 82 -4.64 -11.42 0.19
C LEU A 82 -4.60 -11.87 -1.27
N ARG A 83 -4.32 -10.95 -2.17
CA ARG A 83 -4.06 -11.24 -3.57
C ARG A 83 -2.56 -11.39 -3.76
N LEU A 84 -2.09 -12.59 -4.03
CA LEU A 84 -0.69 -12.90 -4.32
C LEU A 84 -0.48 -13.04 -5.83
N ARG A 85 0.61 -12.47 -6.35
CA ARG A 85 1.09 -12.65 -7.72
C ARG A 85 2.55 -13.09 -7.67
N VAL A 86 2.88 -14.07 -8.50
CA VAL A 86 4.25 -14.58 -8.65
C VAL A 86 4.52 -14.70 -10.15
N GLY A 87 5.62 -14.13 -10.60
CA GLY A 87 5.96 -14.09 -12.02
C GLY A 87 6.76 -15.29 -12.47
N ASP A 88 6.65 -15.58 -13.78
CA ASP A 88 7.51 -16.48 -14.56
C ASP A 88 7.59 -17.93 -14.01
N LEU A 89 6.49 -18.43 -13.43
CA LEU A 89 6.40 -19.80 -12.96
C LEU A 89 6.10 -20.77 -14.10
N ASP A 90 6.88 -21.84 -14.21
CA ASP A 90 6.49 -22.99 -15.01
C ASP A 90 5.34 -23.78 -14.33
N THR A 91 4.73 -24.71 -15.06
CA THR A 91 3.59 -25.50 -14.57
C THR A 91 3.91 -26.27 -13.29
N ALA A 92 5.11 -26.81 -13.16
CA ALA A 92 5.52 -27.56 -11.99
C ALA A 92 5.73 -26.65 -10.77
N ALA A 93 6.37 -25.49 -10.96
CA ALA A 93 6.55 -24.47 -9.93
C ALA A 93 5.20 -23.92 -9.46
N ARG A 94 4.28 -23.63 -10.39
CA ARG A 94 2.92 -23.20 -10.07
C ARG A 94 2.20 -24.20 -9.16
N ALA A 95 2.24 -25.49 -9.51
CA ALA A 95 1.60 -26.52 -8.70
C ALA A 95 2.23 -26.65 -7.29
N ARG A 96 3.57 -26.52 -7.20
CA ARG A 96 4.27 -26.53 -5.90
C ARG A 96 3.88 -25.32 -5.05
N VAL A 97 3.85 -24.12 -5.62
CA VAL A 97 3.43 -22.89 -4.91
C VAL A 97 2.01 -23.04 -4.39
N GLU A 98 1.07 -23.48 -5.24
CA GLU A 98 -0.34 -23.63 -4.85
C GLU A 98 -0.50 -24.66 -3.71
N ALA A 99 0.20 -25.79 -3.76
CA ALA A 99 0.20 -26.80 -2.70
C ALA A 99 0.77 -26.22 -1.39
N ALA A 100 1.90 -25.51 -1.45
CA ALA A 100 2.53 -24.89 -0.28
C ALA A 100 1.64 -23.80 0.34
N LEU A 101 1.02 -22.96 -0.48
CA LEU A 101 0.06 -21.96 0.00
C LEU A 101 -1.13 -22.62 0.69
N THR A 102 -1.68 -23.68 0.11
CA THR A 102 -2.85 -24.38 0.65
C THR A 102 -2.53 -25.02 1.99
N GLU A 103 -1.42 -25.75 2.10
CA GLU A 103 -0.97 -26.37 3.33
C GLU A 103 -0.73 -25.34 4.45
N ARG A 104 0.05 -24.30 4.15
CA ARG A 104 0.40 -23.26 5.11
C ARG A 104 -0.80 -22.42 5.54
N LEU A 105 -1.71 -22.11 4.60
CA LEU A 105 -2.92 -21.36 4.91
C LEU A 105 -3.86 -22.17 5.82
N ALA A 106 -3.97 -23.48 5.61
CA ALA A 106 -4.74 -24.34 6.50
C ALA A 106 -4.18 -24.35 7.94
N ALA A 107 -2.86 -24.23 8.10
CA ALA A 107 -2.23 -24.17 9.42
C ALA A 107 -2.31 -22.78 10.08
N ALA A 108 -2.11 -21.68 9.33
CA ALA A 108 -1.93 -20.33 9.86
C ALA A 108 -3.12 -19.40 9.61
N GLY A 109 -4.03 -19.74 8.72
CA GLY A 109 -5.14 -18.87 8.29
C GLY A 109 -6.37 -18.85 9.20
N ALA A 110 -6.46 -19.81 10.15
CA ALA A 110 -7.55 -19.83 11.13
C ALA A 110 -7.46 -18.62 12.08
N PRO A 111 -8.59 -18.06 12.55
CA PRO A 111 -8.59 -17.04 13.58
C PRO A 111 -7.87 -17.52 14.84
N ALA A 112 -6.98 -16.68 15.36
CA ALA A 112 -6.29 -16.93 16.63
C ALA A 112 -7.19 -16.54 17.82
N PRO A 113 -6.85 -16.95 19.07
CA PRO A 113 -7.57 -16.48 20.25
C PRO A 113 -7.61 -14.96 20.31
N GLY A 114 -8.82 -14.39 20.44
CA GLY A 114 -9.08 -12.95 20.43
C GLY A 114 -9.30 -12.33 19.04
N GLU A 115 -9.19 -13.09 17.98
CA GLU A 115 -9.60 -12.67 16.63
C GLU A 115 -11.04 -13.13 16.38
N GLU A 116 -11.90 -12.19 16.06
CA GLU A 116 -13.32 -12.50 15.80
C GLU A 116 -13.47 -13.20 14.43
N PRO A 117 -14.26 -14.28 14.37
CA PRO A 117 -14.65 -14.88 13.10
C PRO A 117 -15.40 -13.85 12.24
N LEU A 118 -15.31 -14.02 10.92
CA LEU A 118 -16.02 -13.18 9.97
C LEU A 118 -17.54 -13.31 10.18
N ASP A 119 -18.18 -12.18 10.50
CA ASP A 119 -19.64 -12.06 10.41
C ASP A 119 -20.01 -11.69 8.96
N PRO A 120 -20.65 -12.60 8.21
CA PRO A 120 -20.96 -12.36 6.81
C PRO A 120 -21.93 -11.19 6.57
N ALA A 121 -22.84 -10.91 7.52
CA ALA A 121 -23.83 -9.84 7.40
C ALA A 121 -23.18 -8.48 7.64
N ALA A 122 -22.44 -8.34 8.74
CA ALA A 122 -21.70 -7.13 9.07
C ALA A 122 -20.65 -6.81 7.98
N TYR A 123 -19.94 -7.83 7.51
CA TYR A 123 -18.97 -7.67 6.43
C TYR A 123 -19.59 -7.16 5.14
N ARG A 124 -20.71 -7.74 4.70
CA ARG A 124 -21.43 -7.32 3.49
C ARG A 124 -21.84 -5.84 3.57
N SER A 125 -22.43 -5.43 4.69
CA SER A 125 -22.82 -4.03 4.91
C SER A 125 -21.62 -3.06 4.85
N GLY A 126 -20.45 -3.45 5.38
CA GLY A 126 -19.20 -2.70 5.25
C GLY A 126 -18.71 -2.62 3.81
N ALA A 127 -18.71 -3.75 3.12
CA ALA A 127 -18.30 -3.86 1.72
C ALA A 127 -19.17 -3.03 0.77
N GLU A 128 -20.49 -2.98 1.01
CA GLU A 128 -21.43 -2.14 0.25
C GLU A 128 -21.09 -0.65 0.37
N ARG A 129 -20.75 -0.18 1.57
CA ARG A 129 -20.31 1.21 1.78
C ARG A 129 -18.99 1.50 1.07
N LEU A 130 -18.03 0.59 1.13
CA LEU A 130 -16.74 0.73 0.42
C LEU A 130 -16.93 0.75 -1.10
N ALA A 131 -17.78 -0.14 -1.64
CA ALA A 131 -18.08 -0.17 -3.05
C ALA A 131 -18.75 1.12 -3.53
N ALA A 132 -19.71 1.64 -2.75
CA ALA A 132 -20.40 2.89 -3.08
C ALA A 132 -19.46 4.11 -3.06
N ALA A 133 -18.49 4.13 -2.12
CA ALA A 133 -17.55 5.26 -1.96
C ALA A 133 -16.38 5.22 -2.95
N GLY A 134 -15.97 4.05 -3.40
CA GLY A 134 -14.65 3.89 -3.98
C GLY A 134 -14.59 3.26 -5.35
N GLU A 135 -15.66 2.70 -5.86
CA GLU A 135 -15.58 1.91 -7.09
C GLU A 135 -16.53 2.44 -8.16
N THR A 136 -16.00 2.60 -9.37
CA THR A 136 -16.76 2.92 -10.57
C THR A 136 -16.78 1.72 -11.51
N GLY A 137 -17.88 1.51 -12.22
CA GLY A 137 -18.02 0.44 -13.20
C GLY A 137 -18.49 -0.90 -12.61
N GLU A 138 -18.00 -2.02 -13.13
CA GLU A 138 -18.49 -3.37 -12.78
C GLU A 138 -18.19 -3.78 -11.33
N ASN A 139 -17.30 -3.08 -10.64
CA ASN A 139 -16.90 -3.37 -9.26
C ASN A 139 -17.80 -2.71 -8.20
N THR A 140 -18.83 -1.97 -8.60
CA THR A 140 -19.77 -1.33 -7.67
C THR A 140 -20.71 -2.34 -6.98
N SER A 141 -20.77 -3.59 -7.44
CA SER A 141 -21.58 -4.64 -6.82
C SER A 141 -20.74 -5.51 -5.88
N VAL A 142 -21.23 -5.70 -4.66
CA VAL A 142 -20.63 -6.64 -3.71
C VAL A 142 -20.85 -8.07 -4.19
N LYS A 143 -19.75 -8.77 -4.50
CA LYS A 143 -19.77 -10.17 -4.89
C LYS A 143 -20.06 -11.09 -3.70
N ALA A 144 -20.54 -12.31 -3.97
CA ALA A 144 -20.72 -13.32 -2.94
C ALA A 144 -19.41 -13.64 -2.22
N LEU A 145 -19.48 -13.90 -0.92
CA LEU A 145 -18.32 -14.30 -0.12
C LEU A 145 -17.79 -15.66 -0.61
N LEU A 146 -16.51 -15.75 -0.80
CA LEU A 146 -15.81 -17.01 -1.03
C LEU A 146 -15.39 -17.63 0.32
N PRO A 147 -15.39 -18.97 0.42
CA PRO A 147 -14.91 -19.63 1.63
C PRO A 147 -13.40 -19.37 1.83
N PRO A 148 -12.92 -19.40 3.11
CA PRO A 148 -11.50 -19.37 3.38
C PRO A 148 -10.75 -20.45 2.60
N GLY A 149 -9.60 -20.09 2.03
CA GLY A 149 -8.79 -21.01 1.21
C GLY A 149 -8.01 -20.27 0.14
N VAL A 150 -7.29 -21.05 -0.67
CA VAL A 150 -6.52 -20.57 -1.84
C VAL A 150 -7.35 -20.74 -3.10
N HIS A 151 -7.55 -19.65 -3.81
CA HIS A 151 -8.35 -19.62 -5.03
C HIS A 151 -7.50 -19.11 -6.20
N PRO A 152 -7.31 -19.87 -7.28
CA PRO A 152 -6.67 -19.37 -8.49
C PRO A 152 -7.41 -18.15 -9.05
N ALA A 153 -6.66 -17.19 -9.58
CA ALA A 153 -7.19 -15.95 -10.11
C ALA A 153 -6.42 -15.49 -11.35
N ALA A 154 -6.98 -14.54 -12.09
CA ALA A 154 -6.27 -13.80 -13.12
C ALA A 154 -5.66 -12.51 -12.53
N TYR A 155 -4.55 -12.07 -13.11
CA TYR A 155 -3.99 -10.75 -12.88
C TYR A 155 -4.34 -9.84 -14.05
N GLU A 156 -4.98 -8.72 -13.73
CA GLU A 156 -5.32 -7.67 -14.69
C GLU A 156 -4.58 -6.39 -14.27
N PRO A 157 -3.58 -5.93 -15.06
CA PRO A 157 -2.82 -4.72 -14.73
C PRO A 157 -3.65 -3.44 -14.90
N GLU A 158 -3.54 -2.52 -13.94
CA GLU A 158 -4.19 -1.19 -13.97
C GLU A 158 -3.34 -0.17 -14.75
N PHE A 159 -3.23 -0.33 -16.06
CA PHE A 159 -2.34 0.48 -16.90
C PHE A 159 -2.54 1.98 -16.70
N ASP A 160 -3.78 2.47 -16.71
CA ASP A 160 -4.10 3.90 -16.63
C ASP A 160 -3.65 4.50 -15.29
N ARG A 161 -3.77 3.72 -14.22
CA ARG A 161 -3.40 4.12 -12.87
C ARG A 161 -1.88 4.28 -12.70
N TYR A 162 -1.11 3.51 -13.45
CA TYR A 162 0.35 3.49 -13.36
C TYR A 162 1.05 4.12 -14.57
N GLY A 163 0.34 5.03 -15.27
CA GLY A 163 0.91 5.87 -16.31
C GLY A 163 0.95 5.25 -17.71
N GLY A 164 0.35 4.09 -17.90
CA GLY A 164 0.21 3.42 -19.19
C GLY A 164 0.96 2.09 -19.30
N ARG A 165 0.72 1.38 -20.39
CA ARG A 165 1.30 0.04 -20.64
C ARG A 165 2.84 0.03 -20.61
N ALA A 166 3.47 1.07 -21.13
CA ALA A 166 4.93 1.15 -21.21
C ALA A 166 5.57 1.21 -19.81
N LEU A 167 4.90 1.83 -18.84
CA LEU A 167 5.40 2.03 -17.49
C LEU A 167 5.03 0.89 -16.53
N MET A 168 4.13 -0.01 -16.93
CA MET A 168 3.64 -1.09 -16.06
C MET A 168 4.74 -2.02 -15.54
N PRO A 169 5.73 -2.46 -16.35
CA PRO A 169 6.82 -3.31 -15.84
C PRO A 169 7.65 -2.64 -14.73
N ALA A 170 7.87 -1.33 -14.82
CA ALA A 170 8.56 -0.57 -13.78
C ALA A 170 7.69 -0.47 -12.51
N ALA A 171 6.39 -0.24 -12.66
CA ALA A 171 5.43 -0.24 -11.54
C ALA A 171 5.37 -1.61 -10.84
N GLU A 172 5.31 -2.71 -11.58
CA GLU A 172 5.33 -4.08 -11.04
C GLU A 172 6.63 -4.39 -10.28
N SER A 173 7.76 -3.90 -10.77
CA SER A 173 9.03 -3.98 -10.04
C SER A 173 8.97 -3.23 -8.70
N LEU A 174 8.31 -2.07 -8.64
CA LEU A 174 8.07 -1.33 -7.41
C LEU A 174 7.08 -2.04 -6.48
N PHE A 175 6.10 -2.79 -7.02
CA PHE A 175 5.22 -3.62 -6.20
C PHE A 175 5.99 -4.75 -5.52
N THR A 176 6.89 -5.41 -6.26
CA THR A 176 7.79 -6.43 -5.70
C THR A 176 8.62 -5.83 -4.57
N LEU A 177 9.32 -4.74 -4.81
CA LEU A 177 10.20 -4.11 -3.83
C LEU A 177 9.45 -3.66 -2.57
N SER A 178 8.24 -3.09 -2.71
CA SER A 178 7.43 -2.71 -1.54
C SER A 178 6.85 -3.93 -0.81
N SER A 179 6.61 -5.04 -1.49
CA SER A 179 6.20 -6.30 -0.86
C SER A 179 7.34 -6.89 -0.03
N ASP A 180 8.56 -6.88 -0.54
CA ASP A 180 9.77 -7.31 0.18
C ASP A 180 10.00 -6.46 1.42
N LEU A 181 9.89 -5.12 1.30
CA LEU A 181 10.01 -4.20 2.43
C LEU A 181 9.01 -4.49 3.53
N VAL A 182 7.75 -4.70 3.17
CA VAL A 182 6.69 -4.99 4.15
C VAL A 182 6.88 -6.37 4.77
N LEU A 183 7.19 -7.41 3.97
CA LEU A 183 7.48 -8.75 4.50
C LEU A 183 8.63 -8.71 5.52
N ALA A 184 9.68 -7.94 5.25
CA ALA A 184 10.80 -7.79 6.18
C ALA A 184 10.45 -6.97 7.43
N ALA A 185 9.52 -6.02 7.33
CA ALA A 185 9.13 -5.14 8.42
C ALA A 185 8.11 -5.77 9.38
N LEU A 186 7.10 -6.47 8.87
CA LEU A 186 5.96 -6.98 9.65
C LEU A 186 6.36 -7.76 10.91
N PRO A 187 7.37 -8.65 10.92
CA PRO A 187 7.76 -9.38 12.13
C PRO A 187 8.28 -8.47 13.26
N ARG A 188 8.62 -7.21 12.96
CA ARG A 188 9.13 -6.22 13.90
C ARG A 188 8.10 -5.18 14.32
N VAL A 189 6.92 -5.21 13.69
CA VAL A 189 5.81 -4.28 13.99
C VAL A 189 5.03 -4.82 15.17
N GLY A 190 5.42 -4.39 16.38
CA GLY A 190 4.75 -4.77 17.64
C GLY A 190 3.66 -3.80 18.08
N SER A 191 3.40 -2.69 17.35
CA SER A 191 2.38 -1.72 17.72
C SER A 191 1.87 -0.90 16.51
N GLU A 192 0.65 -0.36 16.64
CA GLU A 192 0.05 0.56 15.67
C GLU A 192 0.93 1.80 15.44
N ARG A 193 1.59 2.30 16.49
CA ARG A 193 2.51 3.43 16.38
C ARG A 193 3.71 3.12 15.48
N GLN A 194 4.30 1.93 15.59
CA GLN A 194 5.41 1.52 14.72
C GLN A 194 4.96 1.39 13.27
N ARG A 195 3.76 0.87 13.05
CA ARG A 195 3.13 0.79 11.72
C ARG A 195 2.92 2.18 11.12
N ALA A 196 2.36 3.11 11.88
CA ALA A 196 2.17 4.49 11.46
C ALA A 196 3.50 5.19 11.12
N VAL A 197 4.56 4.96 11.89
CA VAL A 197 5.91 5.49 11.58
C VAL A 197 6.45 4.93 10.26
N LEU A 198 6.23 3.64 9.98
CA LEU A 198 6.62 3.07 8.67
C LEU A 198 5.84 3.70 7.52
N ALA A 199 4.52 3.87 7.68
CA ALA A 199 3.68 4.54 6.69
C ALA A 199 4.14 5.97 6.42
N LEU A 200 4.37 6.77 7.47
CA LEU A 200 4.89 8.15 7.36
C LEU A 200 6.22 8.18 6.60
N ARG A 201 7.19 7.37 6.99
CA ARG A 201 8.51 7.32 6.35
C ARG A 201 8.43 6.86 4.89
N GLY A 202 7.61 5.86 4.60
CA GLY A 202 7.39 5.39 3.24
C GLY A 202 6.77 6.48 2.36
N THR A 203 5.77 7.21 2.87
CA THR A 203 5.14 8.31 2.14
C THR A 203 6.11 9.47 1.90
N VAL A 204 6.96 9.80 2.90
CA VAL A 204 8.03 10.79 2.73
C VAL A 204 9.01 10.36 1.64
N ALA A 205 9.42 9.09 1.63
CA ALA A 205 10.33 8.57 0.60
C ALA A 205 9.72 8.63 -0.81
N VAL A 206 8.41 8.38 -0.94
CA VAL A 206 7.69 8.53 -2.21
C VAL A 206 7.63 10.00 -2.64
N ALA A 207 7.16 10.88 -1.77
CA ALA A 207 7.01 12.29 -2.11
C ALA A 207 8.35 12.98 -2.41
N ALA A 208 9.45 12.54 -1.79
CA ALA A 208 10.79 13.06 -2.07
C ALA A 208 11.22 12.88 -3.54
N ALA A 209 10.67 11.89 -4.24
CA ALA A 209 10.91 11.67 -5.67
C ALA A 209 10.32 12.75 -6.59
N LEU A 210 9.44 13.61 -6.08
CA LEU A 210 8.94 14.77 -6.82
C LEU A 210 10.02 15.87 -6.97
N GLY A 211 11.02 15.89 -6.08
CA GLY A 211 12.15 16.80 -6.13
C GLY A 211 11.84 18.15 -5.48
N ASP A 212 10.92 18.92 -6.02
CA ASP A 212 10.57 20.25 -5.53
C ASP A 212 9.86 20.21 -4.16
N PRO A 213 10.29 21.03 -3.18
CA PRO A 213 9.59 21.14 -1.89
C PRO A 213 8.13 21.57 -2.00
N ALA A 214 7.78 22.43 -2.96
CA ALA A 214 6.40 22.86 -3.19
C ALA A 214 5.54 21.71 -3.70
N ASP A 215 6.04 20.93 -4.68
CA ASP A 215 5.34 19.73 -5.18
C ASP A 215 5.09 18.71 -4.08
N ARG A 216 6.05 18.51 -3.17
CA ARG A 216 5.88 17.65 -2.00
C ARG A 216 4.80 18.15 -1.05
N ALA A 217 4.78 19.45 -0.75
CA ALA A 217 3.77 20.06 0.11
C ALA A 217 2.36 19.90 -0.51
N TYR A 218 2.23 20.15 -1.81
CA TYR A 218 0.99 19.90 -2.53
C TYR A 218 0.57 18.43 -2.55
N TYR A 219 1.52 17.53 -2.73
CA TYR A 219 1.27 16.09 -2.68
C TYR A 219 0.63 15.68 -1.34
N TYR A 220 1.15 16.18 -0.22
CA TYR A 220 0.58 15.88 1.10
C TYR A 220 -0.78 16.54 1.32
N ALA A 221 -0.94 17.80 0.92
CA ALA A 221 -2.20 18.52 1.02
C ALA A 221 -3.29 17.86 0.15
N HIS A 222 -2.93 17.46 -1.08
CA HIS A 222 -3.83 16.71 -1.96
C HIS A 222 -4.25 15.38 -1.33
N GLY A 223 -3.30 14.61 -0.82
CA GLY A 223 -3.57 13.34 -0.15
C GLY A 223 -4.50 13.50 1.05
N LEU A 224 -4.29 14.53 1.87
CA LEU A 224 -5.20 14.86 2.97
C LEU A 224 -6.63 15.11 2.46
N GLY A 225 -6.78 15.94 1.42
CA GLY A 225 -8.09 16.25 0.84
C GLY A 225 -8.77 15.01 0.25
N ALA A 226 -8.05 14.21 -0.53
CA ALA A 226 -8.56 13.01 -1.19
C ALA A 226 -9.02 11.95 -0.17
N TRP A 227 -8.19 11.65 0.83
CA TRP A 227 -8.53 10.66 1.85
C TRP A 227 -9.67 11.12 2.76
N ARG A 228 -9.75 12.43 3.05
CA ARG A 228 -10.87 12.99 3.81
C ARG A 228 -12.19 12.88 3.04
N ALA A 229 -12.18 13.20 1.75
CA ALA A 229 -13.35 13.07 0.89
C ALA A 229 -13.82 11.62 0.81
N TRP A 230 -12.89 10.70 0.54
CA TRP A 230 -13.23 9.28 0.49
C TRP A 230 -13.74 8.71 1.82
N ALA A 231 -13.16 9.12 2.95
CA ALA A 231 -13.64 8.71 4.26
C ALA A 231 -15.07 9.24 4.55
N ALA A 232 -15.39 10.44 4.09
CA ALA A 232 -16.74 10.99 4.19
C ALA A 232 -17.74 10.20 3.32
N GLU A 233 -17.37 9.88 2.07
CA GLU A 233 -18.18 9.03 1.17
C GLU A 233 -18.37 7.61 1.73
N ALA A 234 -17.38 7.06 2.42
CA ALA A 234 -17.49 5.78 3.14
C ALA A 234 -18.35 5.85 4.41
N GLY A 235 -18.94 7.02 4.71
CA GLY A 235 -19.91 7.22 5.77
C GLY A 235 -19.31 7.55 7.15
N HIS A 236 -18.04 7.98 7.21
CA HIS A 236 -17.46 8.44 8.46
C HIS A 236 -17.94 9.87 8.81
N PRO A 237 -18.41 10.11 10.07
CA PRO A 237 -18.93 11.42 10.47
C PRO A 237 -17.84 12.51 10.46
N ALA A 238 -18.24 13.75 10.15
CA ALA A 238 -17.34 14.90 10.06
C ALA A 238 -16.52 15.13 11.33
N GLU A 239 -17.15 14.98 12.51
CA GLU A 239 -16.49 15.15 13.81
C GLU A 239 -15.35 14.15 14.03
N LEU A 240 -15.54 12.90 13.57
CA LEU A 240 -14.47 11.89 13.60
C LEU A 240 -13.33 12.28 12.66
N LEU A 241 -13.65 12.74 11.45
CA LEU A 241 -12.64 13.18 10.48
C LEU A 241 -11.87 14.39 10.98
N ASP A 242 -12.54 15.36 11.61
CA ASP A 242 -11.91 16.52 12.26
C ASP A 242 -10.97 16.09 13.39
N THR A 243 -11.38 15.10 14.18
CA THR A 243 -10.56 14.56 15.26
C THR A 243 -9.31 13.86 14.71
N ILE A 244 -9.47 13.03 13.68
CA ILE A 244 -8.37 12.29 13.08
C ILE A 244 -7.39 13.22 12.36
N THR A 245 -7.86 14.27 11.71
CA THR A 245 -7.01 15.21 10.96
C THR A 245 -6.39 16.30 11.84
N ARG A 246 -6.85 16.48 13.07
CA ARG A 246 -6.25 17.43 14.01
C ARG A 246 -4.86 16.97 14.44
N VAL A 247 -3.84 17.75 14.10
CA VAL A 247 -2.45 17.51 14.51
C VAL A 247 -2.04 18.64 15.44
N GLU A 248 -1.62 18.29 16.64
CA GLU A 248 -1.18 19.25 17.66
C GLU A 248 0.33 19.15 17.87
N GLY A 249 0.97 20.28 18.09
CA GLY A 249 2.41 20.38 18.32
C GLY A 249 3.27 20.29 17.07
N ALA A 250 4.56 20.48 17.23
CA ALA A 250 5.51 20.40 16.12
C ALA A 250 5.79 18.95 15.76
N VAL A 251 5.73 18.65 14.47
CA VAL A 251 6.14 17.36 13.89
C VAL A 251 7.43 17.60 13.11
N THR A 252 8.51 16.97 13.56
CA THR A 252 9.82 17.06 12.87
C THR A 252 10.05 15.76 12.11
N LEU A 253 10.12 15.87 10.79
CA LEU A 253 10.47 14.80 9.87
C LEU A 253 11.60 15.27 8.96
N ASP A 254 12.60 14.44 8.75
CA ASP A 254 13.66 14.72 7.79
C ASP A 254 13.26 14.15 6.41
N PRO A 255 12.97 15.01 5.42
CA PRO A 255 12.57 14.55 4.09
C PRO A 255 13.73 13.91 3.31
N GLY A 256 14.98 14.09 3.73
CA GLY A 256 16.17 13.49 3.12
C GLY A 256 16.57 12.14 3.73
N SER A 257 16.01 11.79 4.89
CA SER A 257 16.35 10.53 5.57
C SER A 257 15.33 9.44 5.23
N HIS A 258 15.66 8.60 4.28
CA HIS A 258 14.77 7.52 3.83
C HIS A 258 14.91 6.22 4.62
N GLY A 259 16.00 6.03 5.39
CA GLY A 259 16.23 4.84 6.21
C GLY A 259 16.02 3.54 5.43
N PRO A 260 15.14 2.64 5.90
CA PRO A 260 14.88 1.36 5.23
C PRO A 260 14.24 1.52 3.84
N PHE A 261 13.70 2.69 3.52
CA PHE A 261 13.07 2.99 2.23
C PHE A 261 14.04 3.60 1.20
N ALA A 262 15.34 3.73 1.50
CA ALA A 262 16.30 4.36 0.60
C ALA A 262 16.36 3.70 -0.79
N GLY A 263 16.41 2.36 -0.84
CA GLY A 263 16.40 1.61 -2.11
C GLY A 263 15.08 1.78 -2.88
N TRP A 264 13.97 1.81 -2.15
CA TRP A 264 12.66 2.04 -2.76
C TRP A 264 12.52 3.48 -3.26
N HIS A 265 12.98 4.47 -2.48
CA HIS A 265 13.03 5.87 -2.92
C HIS A 265 13.81 6.04 -4.23
N ALA A 266 15.00 5.44 -4.33
CA ALA A 266 15.81 5.54 -5.54
C ALA A 266 15.09 4.99 -6.78
N ARG A 267 14.35 3.88 -6.65
CA ARG A 267 13.57 3.29 -7.73
C ARG A 267 12.32 4.11 -8.05
N ILE A 268 11.65 4.65 -7.04
CA ILE A 268 10.51 5.57 -7.21
C ILE A 268 10.96 6.85 -7.93
N ALA A 269 12.13 7.40 -7.59
CA ALA A 269 12.67 8.59 -8.25
C ALA A 269 12.95 8.33 -9.74
N ALA A 270 13.62 7.21 -10.05
CA ALA A 270 13.82 6.80 -11.44
C ALA A 270 12.50 6.62 -12.20
N HIS A 271 11.50 6.00 -11.56
CA HIS A 271 10.18 5.82 -12.16
C HIS A 271 9.43 7.16 -12.36
N ALA A 272 9.59 8.11 -11.44
CA ALA A 272 9.05 9.45 -11.62
C ALA A 272 9.63 10.16 -12.86
N ASP A 273 10.92 9.96 -13.14
CA ASP A 273 11.56 10.48 -14.35
C ASP A 273 11.03 9.77 -15.62
N GLU A 274 10.91 8.44 -15.60
CA GLU A 274 10.27 7.67 -16.68
C GLU A 274 8.84 8.15 -16.98
N ILE A 275 8.05 8.46 -15.93
CA ILE A 275 6.68 8.98 -16.09
C ILE A 275 6.71 10.36 -16.77
N ARG A 276 7.61 11.26 -16.35
CA ARG A 276 7.74 12.59 -16.97
C ARG A 276 8.07 12.52 -18.46
N GLU A 277 8.84 11.52 -18.86
CA GLU A 277 9.27 11.33 -20.24
C GLU A 277 8.21 10.64 -21.12
N GLN A 278 7.44 9.70 -20.55
CA GLN A 278 6.64 8.74 -21.34
C GLN A 278 5.13 8.88 -21.15
N SER A 279 4.66 9.66 -20.18
CA SER A 279 3.24 9.75 -19.84
C SER A 279 2.76 11.20 -19.75
N PRO A 280 1.54 11.51 -20.22
CA PRO A 280 0.91 12.81 -19.94
C PRO A 280 0.44 12.93 -18.48
N THR A 281 0.43 11.82 -17.73
CA THR A 281 0.00 11.80 -16.33
C THR A 281 1.08 12.43 -15.45
N HIS A 282 0.68 13.33 -14.57
CA HIS A 282 1.62 13.92 -13.62
C HIS A 282 2.20 12.84 -12.68
N PRO A 283 3.53 12.79 -12.45
CA PRO A 283 4.16 11.77 -11.61
C PRO A 283 3.50 11.63 -10.24
N GLY A 284 3.10 12.74 -9.60
CA GLY A 284 2.44 12.73 -8.29
C GLY A 284 1.19 11.84 -8.23
N MET A 285 0.44 11.70 -9.32
CA MET A 285 -0.75 10.83 -9.37
C MET A 285 -0.37 9.35 -9.30
N VAL A 286 0.63 8.95 -10.09
CA VAL A 286 1.14 7.58 -10.09
C VAL A 286 1.82 7.27 -8.76
N LEU A 287 2.62 8.21 -8.24
CA LEU A 287 3.30 8.06 -6.97
C LEU A 287 2.31 7.98 -5.79
N PHE A 288 1.16 8.67 -5.87
CA PHE A 288 0.08 8.53 -4.88
C PHE A 288 -0.45 7.10 -4.82
N SER A 289 -0.61 6.46 -5.98
CA SER A 289 -0.99 5.05 -6.06
C SER A 289 0.05 4.11 -5.45
N HIS A 290 1.35 4.38 -5.66
CA HIS A 290 2.42 3.59 -5.03
C HIS A 290 2.46 3.75 -3.50
N ALA A 291 2.23 4.96 -2.97
CA ALA A 291 2.15 5.19 -1.54
C ALA A 291 0.94 4.47 -0.92
N HIS A 292 -0.23 4.57 -1.58
CA HIS A 292 -1.42 3.83 -1.15
C HIS A 292 -1.18 2.31 -1.13
N MET A 293 -0.55 1.75 -2.17
CA MET A 293 -0.24 0.31 -2.19
C MET A 293 0.78 -0.12 -1.14
N LEU A 294 1.70 0.75 -0.72
CA LEU A 294 2.54 0.49 0.44
C LEU A 294 1.70 0.47 1.73
N HIS A 295 0.80 1.43 1.91
CA HIS A 295 -0.09 1.49 3.07
C HIS A 295 -1.02 0.27 3.12
N ASN A 296 -1.59 -0.13 1.98
CA ASN A 296 -2.37 -1.34 1.86
C ASN A 296 -1.58 -2.59 2.30
N ARG A 297 -0.36 -2.76 1.82
CA ARG A 297 0.52 -3.87 2.22
C ARG A 297 0.84 -3.84 3.71
N LEU A 298 1.11 -2.67 4.27
CA LEU A 298 1.27 -2.47 5.72
C LEU A 298 -0.03 -2.73 6.50
N GLY A 299 -1.17 -2.81 5.84
CA GLY A 299 -2.48 -3.06 6.46
C GLY A 299 -3.06 -1.83 7.16
N LEU A 300 -2.81 -0.63 6.65
CA LEU A 300 -3.47 0.57 7.14
C LEU A 300 -4.95 0.56 6.75
N SER A 301 -5.78 1.03 7.64
CA SER A 301 -7.16 1.39 7.35
C SER A 301 -7.23 2.75 6.65
N LEU A 302 -8.37 3.05 6.04
CA LEU A 302 -8.69 4.35 5.45
C LEU A 302 -8.40 5.52 6.39
N LEU A 303 -8.79 5.40 7.67
CA LEU A 303 -8.59 6.47 8.66
C LEU A 303 -7.12 6.61 9.08
N GLU A 304 -6.34 5.54 9.07
CA GLU A 304 -4.91 5.58 9.33
C GLU A 304 -4.13 6.21 8.15
N GLU A 305 -4.58 5.97 6.92
CA GLU A 305 -4.04 6.68 5.75
C GLU A 305 -4.37 8.17 5.81
N LEU A 306 -5.63 8.53 6.11
CA LEU A 306 -6.03 9.92 6.34
C LEU A 306 -5.16 10.59 7.41
N ARG A 307 -4.93 9.92 8.54
CA ARG A 307 -4.06 10.42 9.61
C ARG A 307 -2.63 10.62 9.15
N THR A 308 -2.10 9.71 8.33
CA THR A 308 -0.75 9.81 7.77
C THR A 308 -0.59 11.09 6.96
N TYR A 309 -1.52 11.37 6.05
CA TYR A 309 -1.48 12.60 5.24
C TYR A 309 -1.77 13.86 6.06
N ALA A 310 -2.60 13.79 7.09
CA ALA A 310 -2.83 14.92 7.99
C ALA A 310 -1.53 15.33 8.73
N VAL A 311 -0.78 14.35 9.22
CA VAL A 311 0.51 14.59 9.88
C VAL A 311 1.52 15.19 8.90
N LEU A 312 1.58 14.68 7.67
CA LEU A 312 2.53 15.15 6.66
C LEU A 312 2.17 16.55 6.14
N ALA A 313 0.90 16.84 5.88
CA ALA A 313 0.45 18.17 5.48
C ALA A 313 0.69 19.21 6.58
N HIS A 314 0.58 18.82 7.85
CA HIS A 314 0.93 19.69 8.98
C HIS A 314 2.44 19.93 9.10
N ALA A 315 3.25 18.88 8.89
CA ALA A 315 4.71 18.99 8.96
C ALA A 315 5.32 19.76 7.79
N PHE A 316 4.68 19.71 6.62
CA PHE A 316 5.14 20.32 5.37
C PHE A 316 4.00 21.14 4.75
N PRO A 317 3.62 22.27 5.35
CA PRO A 317 2.52 23.08 4.85
C PRO A 317 2.86 23.69 3.47
N VAL A 318 1.84 23.87 2.64
CA VAL A 318 2.01 24.63 1.39
C VAL A 318 2.32 26.08 1.75
N PRO A 319 3.44 26.66 1.26
CA PRO A 319 3.75 28.07 1.53
C PRO A 319 2.67 29.02 1.00
N GLU A 320 2.36 30.08 1.77
CA GLU A 320 1.42 31.10 1.33
C GLU A 320 1.85 31.74 0.00
N GLY A 321 0.91 31.91 -0.91
CA GLY A 321 1.17 32.51 -2.23
C GLY A 321 1.86 31.60 -3.23
N THR A 322 2.11 30.34 -2.88
CA THR A 322 2.64 29.38 -3.86
C THR A 322 1.57 29.10 -4.92
N PRO A 323 1.85 29.32 -6.21
CA PRO A 323 0.89 28.99 -7.25
C PRO A 323 0.60 27.48 -7.22
N VAL A 324 -0.67 27.12 -7.36
CA VAL A 324 -1.05 25.72 -7.54
C VAL A 324 -0.32 25.22 -8.79
N PRO A 325 0.49 24.15 -8.71
CA PRO A 325 1.14 23.61 -9.89
C PRO A 325 0.10 23.36 -10.98
N ALA A 326 0.38 23.77 -12.22
CA ALA A 326 -0.54 23.55 -13.36
C ALA A 326 -0.89 22.06 -13.55
N SER A 327 -0.12 21.19 -12.92
CA SER A 327 -0.23 19.74 -12.86
C SER A 327 -0.71 19.21 -11.49
N ALA A 328 -1.08 20.10 -10.55
CA ALA A 328 -1.69 19.62 -9.31
C ALA A 328 -2.98 18.87 -9.67
N PRO A 329 -3.18 17.66 -9.16
CA PRO A 329 -4.44 16.96 -9.41
C PRO A 329 -5.57 17.84 -8.91
N VAL A 330 -6.46 18.20 -9.82
CA VAL A 330 -7.71 18.90 -9.47
C VAL A 330 -8.44 17.95 -8.51
N PRO A 331 -8.98 18.43 -7.38
CA PRO A 331 -9.84 17.64 -6.54
C PRO A 331 -11.20 17.47 -7.24
N ALA A 332 -11.21 16.74 -8.31
CA ALA A 332 -12.39 16.28 -9.00
C ALA A 332 -12.30 14.79 -9.00
N SER A 333 -13.21 14.15 -8.27
CA SER A 333 -13.56 12.74 -8.46
C SER A 333 -12.38 11.89 -8.97
N THR A 334 -11.29 11.87 -8.18
CA THR A 334 -10.30 10.83 -8.37
C THR A 334 -11.08 9.55 -8.13
N PRO A 335 -11.29 8.71 -9.15
CA PRO A 335 -11.89 7.43 -8.88
C PRO A 335 -11.04 6.81 -7.80
N ALA A 336 -11.68 6.41 -6.71
CA ALA A 336 -11.01 5.65 -5.68
C ALA A 336 -10.22 4.54 -6.36
N PRO A 337 -9.06 4.18 -5.82
CA PRO A 337 -8.20 3.22 -6.44
C PRO A 337 -9.02 1.99 -6.83
N ARG A 338 -9.16 1.76 -8.13
CA ARG A 338 -9.73 0.50 -8.61
C ARG A 338 -8.81 -0.57 -8.07
N ASN A 339 -9.29 -1.24 -7.04
CA ASN A 339 -8.56 -2.35 -6.46
C ASN A 339 -8.78 -3.54 -7.39
N VAL A 340 -7.84 -3.79 -8.27
CA VAL A 340 -7.74 -5.02 -9.07
C VAL A 340 -7.09 -6.11 -8.26
#